data_807369ed0888ac8242a323c66c2b35b2
#
_entry.id   807369ed0888ac8242a323c66c2b35b2
#
_cell.length_a   1.000
_cell.length_b   1.000
_cell.length_c   1.000
_cell.angle_alpha   90.00
_cell.angle_beta   90.00
_cell.angle_gamma   90.00
#
_symmetry.space_group_name_H-M   'P 1'
#
loop_
_entity.id
_entity.type
_entity.pdbx_description
1 polymer ?
#
loop_
_entity_poly.entity_id
_entity_poly.type
_entity_poly.pdbx_seq_one_letter_code
_entity_poly.pdbx_strand_id
1 'polypeptide(L)' 'MRVTVNGEQREIASASVDALLGELEYEGTHFAIALNFDVLPRSQWAHTPLKSGDEIEIITPRQGG' A
#
# COMPACT_ATOMS: atom_id res chain seq x y z
N MET A 1 -13.36 -0.93 4.58
CA MET A 1 -12.60 -1.07 5.83
C MET A 1 -11.69 0.13 5.99
N ARG A 2 -11.22 0.37 7.19
CA ARG A 2 -10.34 1.51 7.44
C ARG A 2 -8.92 1.04 7.70
N VAL A 3 -7.99 1.65 6.99
CA VAL A 3 -6.55 1.37 7.14
C VAL A 3 -5.82 2.69 7.26
N THR A 4 -4.54 2.62 7.61
CA THR A 4 -3.68 3.79 7.66
C THR A 4 -2.72 3.72 6.50
N VAL A 5 -2.69 4.77 5.68
CA VAL A 5 -1.80 4.84 4.54
C VAL A 5 -0.91 6.06 4.73
N ASN A 6 0.40 5.82 4.84
CA ASN A 6 1.38 6.88 5.05
C ASN A 6 0.99 7.80 6.21
N GLY A 7 0.54 7.19 7.30
CA GLY A 7 0.18 7.93 8.50
C GLY A 7 -1.20 8.53 8.52
N GLU A 8 -1.99 8.36 7.46
CA GLU A 8 -3.34 8.90 7.38
C GLU A 8 -4.36 7.78 7.33
N GLN A 9 -5.39 7.90 8.14
CA GLN A 9 -6.47 6.93 8.11
C GLN A 9 -7.33 7.15 6.87
N ARG A 10 -7.67 6.04 6.20
CA ARG A 10 -8.47 6.09 4.99
C ARG A 10 -9.49 4.97 5.02
N GLU A 11 -10.66 5.29 4.50
CA GLU A 11 -11.68 4.28 4.25
C GLU A 11 -11.45 3.74 2.85
N ILE A 12 -11.29 2.42 2.72
CA ILE A 12 -10.98 1.82 1.43
C ILE A 12 -11.96 0.71 1.12
N ALA A 13 -12.11 0.43 -0.18
CA ALA A 13 -12.94 -0.66 -0.65
C ALA A 13 -12.12 -1.88 -1.03
N SER A 14 -10.82 -1.72 -1.18
CA SER A 14 -9.95 -2.79 -1.67
C SER A 14 -9.74 -3.87 -0.62
N ALA A 15 -9.50 -5.09 -1.08
CA ALA A 15 -9.30 -6.22 -0.19
C ALA A 15 -7.85 -6.72 -0.20
N SER A 16 -7.00 -6.20 -1.08
CA SER A 16 -5.61 -6.63 -1.18
C SER A 16 -4.73 -5.42 -1.39
N VAL A 17 -3.42 -5.61 -1.15
CA VAL A 17 -2.46 -4.53 -1.35
C VAL A 17 -2.47 -4.07 -2.80
N ASP A 18 -2.47 -5.02 -3.73
CA ASP A 18 -2.46 -4.70 -5.14
C ASP A 18 -3.69 -3.86 -5.53
N ALA A 19 -4.86 -4.27 -5.07
CA ALA A 19 -6.08 -3.54 -5.38
C ALA A 19 -6.07 -2.15 -4.74
N LEU A 20 -5.48 -2.02 -3.56
CA LEU A 20 -5.39 -0.73 -2.89
C LEU A 20 -4.57 0.26 -3.70
N LEU A 21 -3.49 -0.19 -4.29
CA LEU A 21 -2.66 0.70 -5.10
C LEU A 21 -3.46 1.25 -6.27
N GLY A 22 -4.29 0.40 -6.90
CA GLY A 22 -5.17 0.88 -7.96
C GLY A 22 -6.21 1.85 -7.47
N GLU A 23 -6.79 1.58 -6.30
CA GLU A 23 -7.80 2.47 -5.73
C GLU A 23 -7.23 3.85 -5.44
N LEU A 24 -5.98 3.90 -4.98
CA LEU A 24 -5.31 5.15 -4.66
C LEU A 24 -4.61 5.77 -5.86
N GLU A 25 -4.74 5.14 -7.03
CA GLU A 25 -4.21 5.64 -8.29
C GLU A 25 -2.69 5.68 -8.35
N TYR A 26 -2.05 4.77 -7.63
CA TYR A 26 -0.62 4.59 -7.79
C TYR A 26 -0.37 3.71 -9.00
N GLU A 27 0.48 4.18 -9.89
CA GLU A 27 0.80 3.47 -11.11
C GLU A 27 2.27 3.14 -11.18
N GLY A 28 2.58 2.06 -11.90
CA GLY A 28 3.95 1.68 -12.11
C GLY A 28 4.47 0.82 -10.98
N THR A 29 5.78 0.74 -10.91
CA THR A 29 6.42 -0.16 -9.97
C THR A 29 7.62 0.49 -9.31
N HIS A 30 7.68 1.82 -9.34
CA HIS A 30 8.84 2.54 -8.83
C HIS A 30 8.64 2.94 -7.38
N PHE A 31 8.05 2.06 -6.60
CA PHE A 31 7.85 2.34 -5.18
C PHE A 31 7.89 1.03 -4.41
N ALA A 32 8.09 1.17 -3.11
CA ALA A 32 8.11 0.03 -2.22
C ALA A 32 6.92 0.10 -1.28
N ILE A 33 6.50 -1.05 -0.80
CA ILE A 33 5.37 -1.16 0.12
C ILE A 33 5.85 -1.79 1.41
N ALA A 34 5.47 -1.20 2.52
CA ALA A 34 5.63 -1.84 3.82
C ALA A 34 4.24 -2.04 4.40
N LEU A 35 3.97 -3.23 4.88
CA LEU A 35 2.70 -3.56 5.51
C LEU A 35 2.98 -3.91 6.96
N ASN A 36 2.41 -3.09 7.86
CA ASN A 36 2.61 -3.26 9.30
C ASN A 36 4.11 -3.31 9.62
N PHE A 37 4.87 -2.38 9.00
CA PHE A 37 6.29 -2.17 9.22
C PHE A 37 7.19 -3.24 8.64
N ASP A 38 6.64 -4.16 7.83
CA ASP A 38 7.42 -5.16 7.13
C ASP A 38 7.39 -4.88 5.64
N VAL A 39 8.57 -4.89 5.01
CA VAL A 39 8.64 -4.70 3.57
C VAL A 39 7.92 -5.84 2.87
N LEU A 40 7.05 -5.50 1.95
CA LEU A 40 6.26 -6.48 1.22
C LEU A 40 6.77 -6.55 -0.21
N PRO A 41 7.36 -7.67 -0.61
CA PRO A 41 7.88 -7.79 -1.98
C PRO A 41 6.75 -7.63 -2.99
N ARG A 42 7.09 -7.06 -4.12
CA ARG A 42 6.10 -6.79 -5.17
C ARG A 42 5.37 -8.06 -5.58
N SER A 43 6.06 -9.18 -5.62
CA SER A 43 5.45 -10.44 -6.02
C SER A 43 4.34 -10.89 -5.06
N GLN A 44 4.28 -10.30 -3.87
CA GLN A 44 3.29 -10.67 -2.88
C GLN A 44 2.11 -9.71 -2.83
N TRP A 45 2.16 -8.61 -3.55
CA TRP A 45 1.10 -7.58 -3.45
C TRP A 45 -0.27 -8.13 -3.79
N ALA A 46 -0.36 -8.92 -4.85
CA ALA A 46 -1.65 -9.45 -5.29
C ALA A 46 -2.15 -10.56 -4.39
N HIS A 47 -1.27 -11.13 -3.57
CA HIS A 47 -1.60 -12.25 -2.71
C HIS A 47 -1.71 -11.88 -1.25
N THR A 48 -1.65 -10.60 -0.93
CA THR A 48 -1.66 -10.15 0.45
C THR A 48 -2.99 -9.47 0.75
N PRO A 49 -3.84 -10.11 1.53
CA PRO A 49 -5.11 -9.49 1.90
C PRO A 49 -4.90 -8.39 2.93
N LEU A 50 -5.78 -7.41 2.90
CA LEU A 50 -5.77 -6.33 3.87
C LEU A 50 -6.80 -6.62 4.96
N LYS A 51 -6.51 -6.11 6.13
CA LYS A 51 -7.40 -6.21 7.27
C LYS A 51 -7.61 -4.83 7.85
N SER A 52 -8.76 -4.65 8.49
CA SER A 52 -9.07 -3.40 9.14
C SER A 52 -7.98 -3.08 10.17
N GLY A 53 -7.47 -1.86 10.12
CA GLY A 53 -6.44 -1.43 11.03
C GLY A 53 -5.01 -1.63 10.53
N ASP A 54 -4.85 -2.23 9.36
CA ASP A 54 -3.51 -2.40 8.79
C ASP A 54 -2.86 -1.06 8.53
N GLU A 55 -1.53 -1.02 8.66
CA GLU A 55 -0.75 0.15 8.33
C GLU A 55 0.06 -0.12 7.08
N ILE A 56 -0.14 0.72 6.08
CA ILE A 56 0.52 0.59 4.79
C ILE A 56 1.39 1.82 4.57
N GLU A 57 2.66 1.59 4.21
CA GLU A 57 3.53 2.67 3.81
C GLU A 57 3.88 2.49 2.36
N ILE A 58 3.68 3.54 1.58
CA ILE A 58 4.03 3.55 0.16
C ILE A 58 5.20 4.50 0.03
N ILE A 59 6.36 3.94 -0.30
CA ILE A 59 7.61 4.68 -0.34
C ILE A 59 7.98 4.89 -1.79
N THR A 60 7.88 6.14 -2.25
CA THR A 60 8.22 6.46 -3.63
C THR A 60 9.58 7.12 -3.67
N PRO A 61 10.41 6.79 -4.67
CA PRO A 61 11.69 7.47 -4.79
C PRO A 61 11.49 8.93 -5.15
N ARG A 62 12.35 9.78 -4.58
CA ARG A 62 12.32 11.18 -4.92
C ARG A 62 13.03 11.40 -6.23
N GLN A 63 12.38 12.11 -7.11
CA GLN A 63 12.93 12.41 -8.41
C GLN A 63 13.51 13.81 -8.41
N GLY A 64 14.69 13.94 -8.97
CA GLY A 64 15.29 15.24 -9.13
C GLY A 64 15.69 15.87 -7.82
N GLY A 65 15.97 15.03 -6.94
CA GLY A 65 16.41 15.52 -5.63
C GLY A 65 15.29 15.48 -4.71
#